data_c734f34dcd0183a70508e953e6aa685b
#
_entry.id   c734f34dcd0183a70508e953e6aa685b
#
_cell.length_a   1.000
_cell.length_b   1.000
_cell.length_c   1.000
_cell.angle_alpha   90.00
_cell.angle_beta   90.00
_cell.angle_gamma   90.00
#
_symmetry.space_group_name_H-M   'P 1'
#
loop_
_entity.id
_entity.type
_entity.pdbx_description
1 polymer ?
#
loop_
_entity_poly.entity_id
_entity_poly.type
_entity_poly.pdbx_seq_one_letter_code
_entity_poly.pdbx_strand_id
1 'polypeptide(L)'
;ILIDCANGAASKIINRLFKDSFINLIPINDKPSGQNINHDCGATNTNMLEKFIIDFNNINANSFDYDKTRKPKELKIDLGAALDGDGDRIIFISPFGEKINGDDVLFILAFFHKKFNEKVDSVVGTQMTNYGIQDLYKKHNIKFTETHVGDKYVLKEMIKSNSSFGGESSG
;
A
#
# COMPACT_ATOMS: atom_id res chain seq x y z
N ILE A 1 7.69 -2.53 8.56
CA ILE A 1 6.79 -1.59 7.86
C ILE A 1 6.70 -0.30 8.65
N LEU A 2 6.88 0.85 7.99
CA LEU A 2 6.58 2.17 8.55
C LEU A 2 5.17 2.58 8.12
N ILE A 3 4.27 2.85 9.09
CA ILE A 3 2.89 3.19 8.78
C ILE A 3 2.51 4.57 9.31
N ASP A 4 2.03 5.42 8.41
CA ASP A 4 1.48 6.73 8.73
C ASP A 4 -0.02 6.62 8.99
N CYS A 5 -0.43 6.89 10.23
CA CYS A 5 -1.83 6.78 10.68
C CYS A 5 -2.63 8.08 10.47
N ALA A 6 -2.05 9.09 9.83
CA ALA A 6 -2.69 10.39 9.55
C ALA A 6 -3.30 11.08 10.81
N ASN A 7 -2.83 10.73 12.00
CA ASN A 7 -3.47 11.11 13.29
C ASN A 7 -4.98 10.81 13.31
N GLY A 8 -5.38 9.76 12.62
CA GLY A 8 -6.77 9.39 12.36
C GLY A 8 -7.26 8.20 13.18
N ALA A 9 -8.34 7.59 12.73
CA ALA A 9 -9.03 6.49 13.40
C ALA A 9 -8.14 5.24 13.59
N ALA A 10 -7.24 4.97 12.64
CA ALA A 10 -6.33 3.83 12.68
C ALA A 10 -5.32 3.89 13.83
N SER A 11 -4.98 5.08 14.35
CA SER A 11 -3.96 5.29 15.38
C SER A 11 -4.12 4.39 16.61
N LYS A 12 -5.36 4.09 17.00
CA LYS A 12 -5.66 3.30 18.20
C LYS A 12 -5.64 1.79 17.97
N ILE A 13 -5.79 1.35 16.73
CA ILE A 13 -6.01 -0.06 16.41
C ILE A 13 -4.84 -0.72 15.69
N ILE A 14 -4.00 0.06 15.02
CA ILE A 14 -2.96 -0.47 14.13
C ILE A 14 -1.99 -1.43 14.84
N ASN A 15 -1.52 -1.07 16.03
CA ASN A 15 -0.63 -1.93 16.82
C ASN A 15 -1.30 -3.25 17.24
N ARG A 16 -2.62 -3.24 17.43
CA ARG A 16 -3.36 -4.45 17.82
C ARG A 16 -3.56 -5.39 16.63
N LEU A 17 -3.77 -4.82 15.42
CA LEU A 17 -3.96 -5.60 14.19
C LEU A 17 -2.72 -6.43 13.85
N PHE A 18 -1.53 -5.89 14.12
CA PHE A 18 -0.25 -6.54 13.77
C PHE A 18 0.45 -7.23 14.94
N LYS A 19 -0.18 -7.26 16.13
CA LYS A 19 0.46 -7.78 17.36
C LYS A 19 0.98 -9.21 17.24
N ASP A 20 0.21 -10.07 16.54
CA ASP A 20 0.53 -11.49 16.39
C ASP A 20 1.10 -11.82 15.00
N SER A 21 1.50 -10.79 14.25
CA SER A 21 2.11 -10.94 12.93
C SER A 21 3.64 -11.00 13.04
N PHE A 22 4.29 -11.55 12.00
CA PHE A 22 5.75 -11.49 11.84
C PHE A 22 6.24 -10.12 11.34
N ILE A 23 5.35 -9.14 11.25
CA ILE A 23 5.64 -7.81 10.72
C ILE A 23 6.12 -6.92 11.86
N ASN A 24 7.33 -6.37 11.71
CA ASN A 24 7.80 -5.30 12.58
C ASN A 24 7.19 -3.97 12.10
N LEU A 25 6.20 -3.47 12.85
CA LEU A 25 5.44 -2.28 12.52
C LEU A 25 5.91 -1.09 13.34
N ILE A 26 6.16 0.03 12.65
CA ILE A 26 6.52 1.32 13.27
C ILE A 26 5.44 2.33 12.88
N PRO A 27 4.52 2.69 13.79
CA PRO A 27 3.53 3.70 13.52
C PRO A 27 4.12 5.11 13.68
N ILE A 28 3.71 6.02 12.79
CA ILE A 28 3.95 7.46 12.89
C ILE A 28 2.63 8.20 12.72
N ASN A 29 2.60 9.48 13.11
CA ASN A 29 1.37 10.29 13.12
C ASN A 29 0.19 9.55 13.77
N ASP A 30 0.47 8.94 14.93
CA ASP A 30 -0.45 8.07 15.66
C ASP A 30 -1.02 8.71 16.94
N LYS A 31 -0.90 10.06 17.06
CA LYS A 31 -1.34 10.83 18.23
C LYS A 31 -2.46 11.82 17.86
N PRO A 32 -3.68 11.35 17.68
CA PRO A 32 -4.80 12.20 17.27
C PRO A 32 -5.14 13.22 18.37
N SER A 33 -5.24 14.50 17.97
CA SER A 33 -5.70 15.59 18.85
C SER A 33 -7.11 16.10 18.49
N GLY A 34 -7.68 15.57 17.41
CA GLY A 34 -8.93 16.05 16.83
C GLY A 34 -8.76 17.25 15.87
N GLN A 35 -7.60 17.90 15.89
CA GLN A 35 -7.29 19.05 15.01
C GLN A 35 -6.19 18.76 13.99
N ASN A 36 -5.44 17.66 14.19
CA ASN A 36 -4.27 17.30 13.38
C ASN A 36 -4.52 16.15 12.40
N ILE A 37 -5.77 15.73 12.19
CA ILE A 37 -6.13 14.67 11.24
C ILE A 37 -5.76 15.13 9.82
N ASN A 38 -5.01 14.28 9.07
CA ASN A 38 -4.52 14.57 7.71
C ASN A 38 -3.67 15.85 7.59
N HIS A 39 -3.21 16.42 8.68
CA HIS A 39 -2.42 17.64 8.62
C HIS A 39 -0.97 17.30 8.24
N ASP A 40 -0.61 17.59 6.99
CA ASP A 40 0.69 17.31 6.38
C ASP A 40 1.16 15.85 6.49
N CYS A 41 0.23 14.90 6.51
CA CYS A 41 0.51 13.48 6.68
C CYS A 41 -0.55 12.58 6.03
N GLY A 42 -0.32 11.27 6.10
CA GLY A 42 -1.23 10.24 5.63
C GLY A 42 -1.30 10.12 4.10
N ALA A 43 -2.29 9.38 3.62
CA ALA A 43 -2.47 9.07 2.19
C ALA A 43 -2.70 10.30 1.31
N THR A 44 -3.15 11.41 1.90
CA THR A 44 -3.37 12.68 1.19
C THR A 44 -2.10 13.50 0.99
N ASN A 45 -1.06 13.25 1.80
CA ASN A 45 0.25 13.90 1.69
C ASN A 45 1.37 12.95 2.16
N THR A 46 1.90 12.16 1.26
CA THR A 46 2.92 11.13 1.53
C THR A 46 4.36 11.67 1.50
N ASN A 47 4.58 12.93 1.18
CA ASN A 47 5.92 13.49 0.94
C ASN A 47 6.89 13.27 2.12
N MET A 48 6.40 13.44 3.36
CA MET A 48 7.21 13.22 4.56
C MET A 48 7.60 11.75 4.70
N LEU A 49 6.66 10.84 4.47
CA LEU A 49 6.89 9.39 4.55
C LEU A 49 7.89 8.92 3.50
N GLU A 50 7.74 9.37 2.24
CA GLU A 50 8.66 9.08 1.13
C GLU A 50 10.09 9.49 1.48
N LYS A 51 10.27 10.75 1.87
CA LYS A 51 11.57 11.28 2.25
C LYS A 51 12.18 10.54 3.43
N PHE A 52 11.39 10.27 4.47
CA PHE A 52 11.88 9.55 5.65
C PHE A 52 12.39 8.16 5.29
N ILE A 53 11.68 7.40 4.45
CA ILE A 53 12.09 6.06 4.01
C ILE A 53 13.40 6.11 3.24
N ILE A 54 13.52 7.06 2.29
CA ILE A 54 14.74 7.23 1.49
C ILE A 54 15.93 7.57 2.41
N ASP A 55 15.78 8.58 3.27
CA ASP A 55 16.85 9.04 4.14
C ASP A 55 17.28 7.95 5.13
N PHE A 56 16.31 7.27 5.74
CA PHE A 56 16.57 6.19 6.69
C PHE A 56 17.31 5.02 6.04
N ASN A 57 16.86 4.56 4.89
CA ASN A 57 17.48 3.44 4.19
C ASN A 57 18.88 3.80 3.68
N ASN A 58 19.11 5.03 3.19
CA ASN A 58 20.40 5.51 2.73
C ASN A 58 21.43 5.64 3.88
N ILE A 59 21.01 6.17 5.04
CA ILE A 59 21.88 6.29 6.22
C ILE A 59 22.33 4.91 6.69
N ASN A 60 21.43 3.95 6.76
CA ASN A 60 21.75 2.61 7.23
C ASN A 60 22.54 1.78 6.22
N ALA A 61 22.36 2.00 4.92
CA ALA A 61 23.18 1.40 3.88
C ALA A 61 24.65 1.88 3.91
N ASN A 62 24.87 3.12 4.37
CA ASN A 62 26.19 3.77 4.44
C ASN A 62 26.84 3.68 5.83
N SER A 63 26.20 3.10 6.83
CA SER A 63 26.80 2.88 8.16
C SER A 63 27.83 1.76 8.07
N PHE A 64 29.08 2.13 7.80
CA PHE A 64 30.24 1.24 7.87
C PHE A 64 30.47 0.83 9.35
N ASP A 65 30.13 -0.40 9.68
CA ASP A 65 30.57 -0.99 10.94
C ASP A 65 32.04 -1.43 10.78
N TYR A 66 32.92 -0.87 11.61
CA TYR A 66 34.35 -1.21 11.66
C TYR A 66 34.61 -2.65 12.08
N ASP A 67 33.60 -3.34 12.63
CA ASP A 67 33.69 -4.73 13.05
C ASP A 67 33.19 -5.69 11.95
N LYS A 68 34.10 -6.14 11.10
CA LYS A 68 33.85 -7.10 10.01
C LYS A 68 33.34 -8.48 10.49
N THR A 69 33.23 -8.71 11.81
CA THR A 69 32.78 -9.99 12.38
C THR A 69 31.29 -10.03 12.67
N ARG A 70 30.63 -8.88 12.73
CA ARG A 70 29.18 -8.76 12.84
C ARG A 70 28.61 -8.32 11.50
N LYS A 71 27.78 -9.17 10.87
CA LYS A 71 26.92 -8.69 9.78
C LYS A 71 26.08 -7.55 10.35
N PRO A 72 26.15 -6.33 9.78
CA PRO A 72 25.27 -5.27 10.22
C PRO A 72 23.86 -5.81 10.09
N LYS A 73 23.09 -5.71 11.16
CA LYS A 73 21.65 -5.95 11.10
C LYS A 73 21.14 -4.77 10.27
N GLU A 74 20.98 -4.99 8.97
CA GLU A 74 20.49 -3.96 8.05
C GLU A 74 19.10 -3.55 8.55
N LEU A 75 19.07 -2.48 9.34
CA LEU A 75 17.81 -1.86 9.71
C LEU A 75 17.31 -1.19 8.45
N LYS A 76 16.28 -1.76 7.85
CA LYS A 76 15.71 -1.29 6.60
C LYS A 76 14.19 -1.18 6.75
N ILE A 77 13.65 -0.14 6.16
CA ILE A 77 12.20 -0.04 5.96
C ILE A 77 11.89 -0.71 4.63
N ASP A 78 11.24 -1.86 4.69
CA ASP A 78 10.88 -2.65 3.51
C ASP A 78 9.66 -2.12 2.78
N LEU A 79 8.78 -1.42 3.51
CA LEU A 79 7.54 -0.87 2.98
C LEU A 79 7.05 0.28 3.87
N GLY A 80 6.64 1.37 3.24
CA GLY A 80 5.83 2.41 3.84
C GLY A 80 4.36 2.17 3.54
N ALA A 81 3.49 2.60 4.45
CA ALA A 81 2.04 2.63 4.23
C ALA A 81 1.48 3.92 4.82
N ALA A 82 0.64 4.62 4.08
CA ALA A 82 -0.03 5.83 4.53
C ALA A 82 -1.54 5.62 4.46
N LEU A 83 -2.21 5.78 5.59
CA LEU A 83 -3.67 5.78 5.70
C LEU A 83 -4.18 7.22 5.67
N ASP A 84 -5.44 7.42 5.39
CA ASP A 84 -6.09 8.72 5.64
C ASP A 84 -6.84 8.74 6.97
N GLY A 85 -7.50 9.86 7.27
CA GLY A 85 -8.03 10.14 8.59
C GLY A 85 -9.09 9.16 9.10
N ASP A 86 -9.96 8.64 8.25
CA ASP A 86 -10.97 7.63 8.58
C ASP A 86 -10.52 6.20 8.22
N GLY A 87 -9.39 6.08 7.48
CA GLY A 87 -8.75 4.80 7.20
C GLY A 87 -9.41 4.01 6.08
N ASP A 88 -10.15 4.67 5.18
CA ASP A 88 -10.78 4.05 4.00
C ASP A 88 -9.87 4.06 2.77
N ARG A 89 -8.75 4.82 2.81
CA ARG A 89 -7.74 4.89 1.75
C ARG A 89 -6.37 4.48 2.26
N ILE A 90 -5.59 3.86 1.38
CA ILE A 90 -4.21 3.48 1.66
C ILE A 90 -3.32 3.74 0.43
N ILE A 91 -2.12 4.29 0.66
CA ILE A 91 -1.06 4.40 -0.32
C ILE A 91 0.18 3.71 0.23
N PHE A 92 0.80 2.85 -0.54
CA PHE A 92 2.07 2.24 -0.16
C PHE A 92 3.25 3.02 -0.74
N ILE A 93 4.38 2.91 -0.05
CA ILE A 93 5.65 3.53 -0.47
C ILE A 93 6.72 2.45 -0.51
N SER A 94 7.38 2.32 -1.64
CA SER A 94 8.47 1.36 -1.81
C SER A 94 9.68 1.72 -0.93
N PRO A 95 10.64 0.81 -0.71
CA PRO A 95 11.88 1.11 -0.01
C PRO A 95 12.73 2.22 -0.67
N PHE A 96 12.40 2.57 -1.91
CA PHE A 96 13.07 3.61 -2.71
C PHE A 96 12.30 4.93 -2.75
N GLY A 97 11.19 5.03 -1.99
CA GLY A 97 10.36 6.23 -1.94
C GLY A 97 9.32 6.36 -3.06
N GLU A 98 9.10 5.31 -3.84
CA GLU A 98 8.12 5.34 -4.93
C GLU A 98 6.72 5.02 -4.41
N LYS A 99 5.72 5.76 -4.88
CA LYS A 99 4.32 5.50 -4.56
C LYS A 99 3.82 4.27 -5.28
N ILE A 100 3.11 3.44 -4.55
CA ILE A 100 2.41 2.25 -5.04
C ILE A 100 0.93 2.46 -4.68
N ASN A 101 0.13 2.81 -5.66
CA ASN A 101 -1.30 3.10 -5.48
C ASN A 101 -2.17 1.84 -5.57
N GLY A 102 -3.50 1.99 -5.41
CA GLY A 102 -4.43 0.86 -5.45
C GLY A 102 -4.44 0.11 -6.78
N ASP A 103 -4.23 0.78 -7.92
CA ASP A 103 -4.12 0.12 -9.23
C ASP A 103 -2.90 -0.81 -9.29
N ASP A 104 -1.75 -0.34 -8.77
CA ASP A 104 -0.51 -1.13 -8.71
C ASP A 104 -0.69 -2.35 -7.79
N VAL A 105 -1.27 -2.13 -6.60
CA VAL A 105 -1.54 -3.20 -5.62
C VAL A 105 -2.47 -4.25 -6.22
N LEU A 106 -3.56 -3.82 -6.85
CA LEU A 106 -4.53 -4.71 -7.47
C LEU A 106 -3.88 -5.56 -8.58
N PHE A 107 -3.02 -4.95 -9.40
CA PHE A 107 -2.27 -5.68 -10.43
C PHE A 107 -1.30 -6.70 -9.79
N ILE A 108 -0.53 -6.30 -8.79
CA ILE A 108 0.42 -7.18 -8.09
C ILE A 108 -0.31 -8.40 -7.52
N LEU A 109 -1.40 -8.18 -6.79
CA LEU A 109 -2.18 -9.26 -6.20
C LEU A 109 -2.73 -10.21 -7.26
N ALA A 110 -3.42 -9.70 -8.27
CA ALA A 110 -4.00 -10.51 -9.33
C ALA A 110 -2.93 -11.30 -10.12
N PHE A 111 -1.80 -10.66 -10.43
CA PHE A 111 -0.70 -11.29 -11.17
C PHE A 111 -0.04 -12.42 -10.37
N PHE A 112 0.27 -12.20 -9.10
CA PHE A 112 0.92 -13.21 -8.28
C PHE A 112 -0.02 -14.39 -7.97
N HIS A 113 -1.29 -14.13 -7.67
CA HIS A 113 -2.27 -15.20 -7.50
C HIS A 113 -2.40 -16.05 -8.76
N LYS A 114 -2.50 -15.44 -9.92
CA LYS A 114 -2.50 -16.18 -11.20
C LYS A 114 -1.24 -16.99 -11.41
N LYS A 115 -0.07 -16.45 -11.05
CA LYS A 115 1.23 -17.13 -11.19
C LYS A 115 1.35 -18.35 -10.29
N PHE A 116 0.72 -18.34 -9.12
CA PHE A 116 0.74 -19.44 -8.14
C PHE A 116 -0.41 -20.45 -8.32
N ASN A 117 -0.94 -20.57 -9.54
CA ASN A 117 -1.99 -21.52 -9.94
C ASN A 117 -3.38 -21.23 -9.35
N GLU A 118 -3.64 -20.03 -8.88
CA GLU A 118 -4.99 -19.62 -8.56
C GLU A 118 -5.73 -19.15 -9.84
N LYS A 119 -7.01 -19.45 -9.89
CA LYS A 119 -7.83 -19.07 -11.04
C LYS A 119 -8.16 -17.58 -10.96
N VAL A 120 -7.37 -16.75 -11.63
CA VAL A 120 -7.62 -15.31 -11.80
C VAL A 120 -7.91 -15.03 -13.27
N ASP A 121 -9.18 -15.00 -13.63
CA ASP A 121 -9.63 -14.77 -15.00
C ASP A 121 -9.96 -13.30 -15.28
N SER A 122 -10.39 -12.58 -14.23
CA SER A 122 -10.81 -11.18 -14.34
C SER A 122 -10.50 -10.35 -13.10
N VAL A 123 -10.39 -9.04 -13.33
CA VAL A 123 -10.24 -8.00 -12.32
C VAL A 123 -11.24 -6.90 -12.63
N VAL A 124 -11.82 -6.31 -11.59
CA VAL A 124 -12.71 -5.15 -11.70
C VAL A 124 -11.99 -3.90 -11.18
N GLY A 125 -11.94 -2.87 -12.00
CA GLY A 125 -11.46 -1.54 -11.62
C GLY A 125 -12.47 -0.47 -11.97
N THR A 126 -12.06 0.77 -11.87
CA THR A 126 -12.93 1.91 -12.21
C THR A 126 -12.44 2.61 -13.49
N GLN A 127 -13.27 3.52 -13.99
CA GLN A 127 -12.90 4.40 -15.10
C GLN A 127 -11.69 5.30 -14.78
N MET A 128 -11.24 5.35 -13.54
CA MET A 128 -10.03 6.09 -13.11
C MET A 128 -8.77 5.22 -13.15
N THR A 129 -8.90 3.91 -13.39
CA THR A 129 -7.75 2.99 -13.47
C THR A 129 -6.82 3.37 -14.62
N ASN A 130 -5.54 3.44 -14.32
CA ASN A 130 -4.51 3.81 -15.28
C ASN A 130 -4.49 2.88 -16.49
N TYR A 131 -4.47 3.45 -17.72
CA TYR A 131 -4.44 2.67 -18.96
C TYR A 131 -3.23 1.74 -19.07
N GLY A 132 -2.07 2.15 -18.56
CA GLY A 132 -0.88 1.29 -18.54
C GLY A 132 -1.09 0.01 -17.73
N ILE A 133 -1.84 0.10 -16.64
CA ILE A 133 -2.20 -1.07 -15.81
C ILE A 133 -3.21 -1.95 -16.56
N GLN A 134 -4.18 -1.37 -17.28
CA GLN A 134 -5.11 -2.14 -18.11
C GLN A 134 -4.38 -2.92 -19.22
N ASP A 135 -3.36 -2.32 -19.85
CA ASP A 135 -2.51 -3.00 -20.80
C ASP A 135 -1.70 -4.14 -20.19
N LEU A 136 -1.24 -3.98 -18.93
CA LEU A 136 -0.57 -5.07 -18.22
C LEU A 136 -1.52 -6.25 -17.94
N TYR A 137 -2.76 -6.01 -17.52
CA TYR A 137 -3.75 -7.08 -17.39
C TYR A 137 -3.93 -7.85 -18.69
N LYS A 138 -4.06 -7.14 -19.82
CA LYS A 138 -4.20 -7.74 -21.16
C LYS A 138 -2.98 -8.60 -21.52
N LYS A 139 -1.75 -8.11 -21.29
CA LYS A 139 -0.51 -8.87 -21.54
C LYS A 139 -0.43 -10.17 -20.75
N HIS A 140 -1.04 -10.20 -19.57
CA HIS A 140 -1.04 -11.39 -18.69
C HIS A 140 -2.32 -12.22 -18.82
N ASN A 141 -3.14 -12.00 -19.86
CA ASN A 141 -4.41 -12.72 -20.09
C ASN A 141 -5.36 -12.63 -18.88
N ILE A 142 -5.43 -11.47 -18.23
CA ILE A 142 -6.39 -11.14 -17.19
C ILE A 142 -7.40 -10.18 -17.82
N LYS A 143 -8.68 -10.51 -17.76
CA LYS A 143 -9.73 -9.64 -18.25
C LYS A 143 -9.92 -8.47 -17.28
N PHE A 144 -9.84 -7.24 -17.78
CA PHE A 144 -10.19 -6.05 -17.01
C PHE A 144 -11.64 -5.66 -17.29
N THR A 145 -12.41 -5.38 -16.24
CA THR A 145 -13.78 -4.89 -16.33
C THR A 145 -13.87 -3.54 -15.63
N GLU A 146 -14.27 -2.52 -16.37
CA GLU A 146 -14.41 -1.15 -15.88
C GLU A 146 -15.80 -0.92 -15.29
N THR A 147 -15.87 -0.17 -14.17
CA THR A 147 -17.10 0.30 -13.57
C THR A 147 -17.02 1.77 -13.14
N HIS A 148 -18.11 2.32 -12.62
CA HIS A 148 -18.10 3.66 -12.04
C HIS A 148 -17.25 3.71 -10.78
N VAL A 149 -16.74 4.91 -10.45
CA VAL A 149 -16.01 5.19 -9.22
C VAL A 149 -16.91 4.94 -8.00
N GLY A 150 -16.36 4.24 -7.03
CA GLY A 150 -17.00 3.89 -5.76
C GLY A 150 -17.00 2.40 -5.48
N ASP A 151 -16.55 2.02 -4.30
CA ASP A 151 -16.41 0.65 -3.80
C ASP A 151 -17.67 -0.20 -4.02
N LYS A 152 -18.84 0.36 -3.80
CA LYS A 152 -20.14 -0.30 -4.05
C LYS A 152 -20.34 -0.74 -5.48
N TYR A 153 -19.82 0.01 -6.46
CA TYR A 153 -19.95 -0.35 -7.88
C TYR A 153 -18.94 -1.42 -8.25
N VAL A 154 -17.71 -1.31 -7.71
CA VAL A 154 -16.68 -2.32 -7.84
C VAL A 154 -17.17 -3.65 -7.28
N LEU A 155 -17.66 -3.68 -6.03
CA LEU A 155 -18.18 -4.89 -5.40
C LEU A 155 -19.34 -5.51 -6.16
N LYS A 156 -20.30 -4.69 -6.63
CA LYS A 156 -21.45 -5.15 -7.41
C LYS A 156 -20.99 -5.83 -8.71
N GLU A 157 -20.03 -5.25 -9.41
CA GLU A 157 -19.51 -5.82 -10.66
C GLU A 157 -18.65 -7.05 -10.39
N MET A 158 -17.88 -7.11 -9.30
CA MET A 158 -17.16 -8.31 -8.87
C MET A 158 -18.11 -9.50 -8.66
N ILE A 159 -19.21 -9.29 -7.96
CA ILE A 159 -20.23 -10.34 -7.74
C ILE A 159 -20.83 -10.79 -9.07
N LYS A 160 -21.21 -9.85 -9.94
CA LYS A 160 -21.83 -10.13 -11.23
C LYS A 160 -20.88 -10.88 -12.19
N SER A 161 -19.62 -10.52 -12.23
CA SER A 161 -18.58 -11.12 -13.10
C SER A 161 -17.89 -12.32 -12.47
N ASN A 162 -18.19 -12.67 -11.22
CA ASN A 162 -17.51 -13.68 -10.41
C ASN A 162 -15.99 -13.41 -10.36
N SER A 163 -15.61 -12.14 -10.22
CA SER A 163 -14.22 -11.73 -10.08
C SER A 163 -13.79 -11.75 -8.61
N SER A 164 -12.64 -12.34 -8.32
CA SER A 164 -12.08 -12.38 -6.95
C SER A 164 -11.33 -11.10 -6.58
N PHE A 165 -10.98 -10.28 -7.56
CA PHE A 165 -10.19 -9.09 -7.36
C PHE A 165 -10.90 -7.86 -7.94
N GLY A 166 -10.92 -6.78 -7.17
CA GLY A 166 -11.39 -5.48 -7.59
C GLY A 166 -10.94 -4.40 -6.63
N GLY A 167 -10.79 -3.18 -7.13
CA GLY A 167 -10.32 -2.06 -6.34
C GLY A 167 -10.31 -0.75 -7.11
N GLU A 168 -9.85 0.27 -6.44
CA GLU A 168 -9.71 1.62 -6.96
C GLU A 168 -8.27 2.13 -6.76
N SER A 169 -7.88 3.18 -7.50
CA SER A 169 -6.54 3.77 -7.38
C SER A 169 -6.25 4.40 -6.01
N SER A 170 -7.29 4.74 -5.26
CA SER A 170 -7.18 5.34 -3.91
C SER A 170 -7.14 4.32 -2.77
N GLY A 171 -7.41 3.04 -3.04
CA GLY A 171 -7.37 2.01 -2.02
C GLY A 171 -8.29 0.83 -2.26
#